data_58f604cae278c95496d5673b471465d0
#
_entry.id   58f604cae278c95496d5673b471465d0
#
_cell.length_a   1.000
_cell.length_b   1.000
_cell.length_c   1.000
_cell.angle_alpha   90.00
_cell.angle_beta   90.00
_cell.angle_gamma   90.00
#
_symmetry.space_group_name_H-M   'P 1'
#
loop_
_entity.id
_entity.type
_entity.pdbx_description
1 polymer ?
#
loop_
_entity_poly.entity_id
_entity_poly.type
_entity_poly.pdbx_seq_one_letter_code
_entity_poly.pdbx_strand_id
1 'polypeptide(L)'
;MPYRDCAGIALFNAEGRVFIGRRMAEGDPEAAAEAGAPWQMPQGGIDKGEAPLAAAVRELFEETSVRSAELVAEAPGWIYYDLPDEALGIALKGKYRGQRQRWFAFRFTGEDSEIRVEAPGDGAMPAEFDAWRWEALERLPELIVPFKRKAYLEVVAAFRDVPGVVRKR
;
A
#
# COMPACT_ATOMS: atom_id res chain seq x y z
N MET A 1 2.26 22.79 -5.98
CA MET A 1 2.95 21.68 -5.28
C MET A 1 3.04 20.46 -6.19
N PRO A 2 4.18 19.76 -6.18
CA PRO A 2 4.31 18.52 -6.94
C PRO A 2 3.62 17.35 -6.24
N TYR A 3 3.47 16.23 -6.96
CA TYR A 3 3.11 14.94 -6.38
C TYR A 3 4.37 14.21 -5.90
N ARG A 4 4.25 13.47 -4.80
CA ARG A 4 5.32 12.60 -4.34
C ARG A 4 5.26 11.27 -5.12
N ASP A 5 6.40 10.81 -5.61
CA ASP A 5 6.50 9.53 -6.33
C ASP A 5 6.52 8.38 -5.33
N CYS A 6 5.56 7.45 -5.46
CA CYS A 6 5.40 6.33 -4.55
C CYS A 6 5.17 5.02 -5.29
N ALA A 7 5.45 3.92 -4.60
CA ALA A 7 5.13 2.57 -5.06
C ALA A 7 4.12 1.95 -4.10
N GLY A 8 3.12 1.27 -4.64
CA GLY A 8 2.13 0.56 -3.85
C GLY A 8 2.15 -0.92 -4.16
N ILE A 9 1.77 -1.74 -3.18
CA ILE A 9 1.84 -3.19 -3.28
C ILE A 9 0.48 -3.81 -2.96
N ALA A 10 -0.05 -4.57 -3.93
CA ALA A 10 -1.19 -5.45 -3.70
C ALA A 10 -0.63 -6.87 -3.54
N LEU A 11 -0.50 -7.32 -2.29
CA LEU A 11 0.01 -8.64 -1.96
C LEU A 11 -1.16 -9.60 -1.80
N PHE A 12 -1.24 -10.61 -2.67
CA PHE A 12 -2.34 -11.58 -2.70
C PHE A 12 -1.91 -12.92 -2.10
N ASN A 13 -2.76 -13.52 -1.26
CA ASN A 13 -2.55 -14.88 -0.78
C ASN A 13 -3.09 -15.91 -1.78
N ALA A 14 -2.94 -17.20 -1.47
CA ALA A 14 -3.37 -18.28 -2.37
C ALA A 14 -4.88 -18.32 -2.60
N GLU A 15 -5.68 -17.75 -1.70
CA GLU A 15 -7.13 -17.64 -1.85
C GLU A 15 -7.56 -16.43 -2.68
N GLY A 16 -6.60 -15.61 -3.13
CA GLY A 16 -6.90 -14.43 -3.93
C GLY A 16 -7.33 -13.22 -3.12
N ARG A 17 -7.10 -13.24 -1.80
CA ARG A 17 -7.35 -12.08 -0.94
C ARG A 17 -6.09 -11.25 -0.81
N VAL A 18 -6.27 -9.97 -0.55
CA VAL A 18 -5.18 -8.99 -0.53
C VAL A 18 -4.88 -8.53 0.88
N PHE A 19 -3.59 -8.29 1.16
CA PHE A 19 -3.13 -7.77 2.44
C PHE A 19 -3.57 -6.32 2.63
N ILE A 20 -4.15 -6.03 3.79
CA ILE A 20 -4.36 -4.66 4.25
C ILE A 20 -3.85 -4.52 5.68
N GLY A 21 -3.26 -3.36 5.97
CA GLY A 21 -2.80 -2.99 7.30
C GLY A 21 -3.60 -1.82 7.83
N ARG A 22 -3.76 -1.77 9.15
CA ARG A 22 -4.41 -0.64 9.82
C ARG A 22 -3.34 0.36 10.26
N ARG A 23 -3.40 1.57 9.72
CA ARG A 23 -2.43 2.61 10.04
C ARG A 23 -2.61 3.15 11.44
N MET A 24 -1.46 3.40 12.09
CA MET A 24 -1.43 4.12 13.36
C MET A 24 -1.51 5.62 13.07
N ALA A 25 -2.45 6.31 13.73
CA ALA A 25 -2.65 7.74 13.54
C ALA A 25 -1.66 8.61 14.32
N GLU A 26 -1.05 8.07 15.37
CA GLU A 26 -0.19 8.82 16.28
C GLU A 26 1.06 9.36 15.60
N GLY A 27 1.25 10.68 15.66
CA GLY A 27 2.45 11.33 15.14
C GLY A 27 2.50 11.51 13.62
N ASP A 28 1.46 11.10 12.90
CA ASP A 28 1.41 11.18 11.43
C ASP A 28 0.19 12.00 10.99
N PRO A 29 0.40 13.22 10.44
CA PRO A 29 -0.72 14.06 10.00
C PRO A 29 -1.57 13.43 8.89
N GLU A 30 -0.98 12.67 7.99
CA GLU A 30 -1.74 11.96 6.96
C GLU A 30 -2.58 10.85 7.57
N ALA A 31 -2.02 10.04 8.47
CA ALA A 31 -2.76 9.00 9.17
C ALA A 31 -3.86 9.59 10.06
N ALA A 32 -3.63 10.75 10.67
CA ALA A 32 -4.65 11.45 11.43
C ALA A 32 -5.82 11.89 10.55
N ALA A 33 -5.55 12.32 9.31
CA ALA A 33 -6.59 12.66 8.33
C ALA A 33 -7.36 11.42 7.87
N GLU A 34 -6.80 10.23 8.05
CA GLU A 34 -7.43 8.94 7.73
C GLU A 34 -8.19 8.32 8.91
N ALA A 35 -8.28 9.01 10.04
CA ALA A 35 -8.96 8.51 11.22
C ALA A 35 -10.41 8.09 10.90
N GLY A 36 -10.78 6.84 11.27
CA GLY A 36 -12.10 6.28 10.94
C GLY A 36 -12.10 5.37 9.71
N ALA A 37 -11.09 5.44 8.84
CA ALA A 37 -10.92 4.54 7.71
C ALA A 37 -9.42 4.26 7.49
N PRO A 38 -8.72 3.67 8.48
CA PRO A 38 -7.26 3.59 8.49
C PRO A 38 -6.67 2.38 7.74
N TRP A 39 -7.49 1.58 7.08
CA TRP A 39 -7.02 0.38 6.38
C TRP A 39 -6.48 0.69 5.00
N GLN A 40 -5.30 0.17 4.68
CA GLN A 40 -4.69 0.36 3.36
C GLN A 40 -3.72 -0.74 3.01
N MET A 41 -3.40 -0.83 1.72
CA MET A 41 -2.31 -1.67 1.23
C MET A 41 -0.96 -0.98 1.51
N PRO A 42 0.15 -1.74 1.60
CA PRO A 42 1.48 -1.15 1.77
C PRO A 42 1.83 -0.20 0.64
N GLN A 43 2.49 0.89 0.98
CA GLN A 43 3.00 1.83 -0.02
C GLN A 43 4.05 2.75 0.61
N GLY A 44 4.91 3.32 -0.21
CA GLY A 44 5.90 4.27 0.28
C GLY A 44 6.63 4.98 -0.84
N GLY A 45 7.47 5.93 -0.49
CA GLY A 45 8.19 6.76 -1.44
C GLY A 45 9.23 6.01 -2.26
N ILE A 46 9.34 6.40 -3.53
CA ILE A 46 10.41 5.94 -4.41
C ILE A 46 11.61 6.86 -4.18
N ASP A 47 12.76 6.29 -3.84
CA ASP A 47 13.98 7.07 -3.62
C ASP A 47 14.56 7.54 -4.96
N LYS A 48 15.32 8.64 -4.92
CA LYS A 48 15.96 9.18 -6.11
C LYS A 48 16.84 8.10 -6.77
N GLY A 49 16.61 7.85 -8.05
CA GLY A 49 17.36 6.84 -8.81
C GLY A 49 16.90 5.40 -8.59
N GLU A 50 15.91 5.18 -7.72
CA GLU A 50 15.36 3.86 -7.47
C GLU A 50 14.29 3.51 -8.50
N ALA A 51 14.34 2.27 -9.03
CA ALA A 51 13.26 1.79 -9.90
C ALA A 51 11.98 1.58 -9.09
N PRO A 52 10.79 1.89 -9.66
CA PRO A 52 9.53 1.70 -8.95
C PRO A 52 9.30 0.28 -8.39
N LEU A 53 9.66 -0.76 -9.15
CA LEU A 53 9.52 -2.13 -8.66
C LEU A 53 10.45 -2.41 -7.47
N ALA A 54 11.68 -1.90 -7.50
CA ALA A 54 12.61 -2.05 -6.38
C ALA A 54 12.07 -1.34 -5.14
N ALA A 55 11.47 -0.17 -5.30
CA ALA A 55 10.82 0.56 -4.20
C ALA A 55 9.67 -0.25 -3.62
N ALA A 56 8.85 -0.88 -4.47
CA ALA A 56 7.74 -1.71 -4.01
C ALA A 56 8.23 -2.88 -3.16
N VAL A 57 9.25 -3.60 -3.62
CA VAL A 57 9.83 -4.73 -2.88
C VAL A 57 10.39 -4.27 -1.53
N ARG A 58 11.10 -3.16 -1.53
CA ARG A 58 11.69 -2.57 -0.31
C ARG A 58 10.59 -2.14 0.68
N GLU A 59 9.58 -1.42 0.21
CA GLU A 59 8.49 -0.94 1.08
C GLU A 59 7.67 -2.09 1.65
N LEU A 60 7.42 -3.13 0.85
CA LEU A 60 6.73 -4.32 1.35
C LEU A 60 7.49 -4.93 2.53
N PHE A 61 8.80 -5.08 2.39
CA PHE A 61 9.63 -5.62 3.47
C PHE A 61 9.68 -4.67 4.67
N GLU A 62 9.87 -3.37 4.44
CA GLU A 62 9.97 -2.38 5.52
C GLU A 62 8.68 -2.25 6.33
N GLU A 63 7.52 -2.50 5.72
CA GLU A 63 6.23 -2.36 6.42
C GLU A 63 5.69 -3.68 6.98
N THR A 64 6.08 -4.83 6.43
CA THR A 64 5.47 -6.13 6.78
C THR A 64 6.46 -7.25 7.09
N SER A 65 7.74 -7.07 6.83
CA SER A 65 8.80 -8.09 6.87
C SER A 65 8.68 -9.16 5.79
N VAL A 66 7.79 -9.02 4.82
CA VAL A 66 7.58 -10.00 3.75
C VAL A 66 8.70 -9.93 2.72
N ARG A 67 9.34 -11.08 2.47
CA ARG A 67 10.29 -11.32 1.38
C ARG A 67 9.77 -12.33 0.36
N SER A 68 8.87 -13.23 0.79
CA SER A 68 8.34 -14.33 -0.02
C SER A 68 7.19 -13.83 -0.90
N ALA A 69 7.56 -13.18 -2.00
CA ALA A 69 6.57 -12.60 -2.91
C ALA A 69 7.08 -12.68 -4.36
N GLU A 70 6.19 -13.03 -5.26
CA GLU A 70 6.45 -13.09 -6.71
C GLU A 70 5.61 -12.04 -7.43
N LEU A 71 6.22 -11.28 -8.33
CA LEU A 71 5.50 -10.31 -9.15
C LEU A 71 4.52 -11.03 -10.09
N VAL A 72 3.27 -10.61 -10.09
CA VAL A 72 2.22 -11.15 -10.95
C VAL A 72 1.80 -10.16 -12.02
N ALA A 73 1.66 -8.89 -11.66
CA ALA A 73 1.16 -7.86 -12.58
C ALA A 73 1.61 -6.47 -12.13
N GLU A 74 1.62 -5.55 -13.08
CA GLU A 74 1.90 -4.15 -12.84
C GLU A 74 0.74 -3.33 -13.41
N ALA A 75 0.21 -2.38 -12.64
CA ALA A 75 -0.81 -1.47 -13.14
C ALA A 75 -0.16 -0.49 -14.13
N PRO A 76 -0.82 -0.18 -15.26
CA PRO A 76 -0.24 0.73 -16.24
C PRO A 76 -0.20 2.16 -15.72
N GLY A 77 0.96 2.82 -15.91
CA GLY A 77 1.14 4.24 -15.61
C GLY A 77 1.05 4.60 -14.13
N TRP A 78 0.75 5.87 -13.89
CA TRP A 78 0.66 6.44 -12.55
C TRP A 78 -0.79 6.54 -12.12
N ILE A 79 -1.04 6.27 -10.83
CA ILE A 79 -2.34 6.46 -10.19
C ILE A 79 -2.18 7.58 -9.16
N TYR A 80 -3.07 8.57 -9.20
CA TYR A 80 -2.93 9.81 -8.44
C TYR A 80 -3.96 9.93 -7.33
N TYR A 81 -3.57 10.51 -6.19
CA TYR A 81 -4.55 11.09 -5.28
C TYR A 81 -4.05 12.46 -4.79
N ASP A 82 -4.98 13.35 -4.48
CA ASP A 82 -4.70 14.65 -3.89
C ASP A 82 -5.03 14.62 -2.39
N LEU A 83 -4.21 15.31 -1.59
CA LEU A 83 -4.52 15.52 -0.19
C LEU A 83 -5.73 16.44 -0.06
N PRO A 84 -6.60 16.23 0.96
CA PRO A 84 -7.66 17.20 1.25
C PRO A 84 -7.05 18.52 1.71
N ASP A 85 -7.80 19.62 1.53
CA ASP A 85 -7.31 20.97 1.83
C ASP A 85 -6.76 21.10 3.26
N GLU A 86 -7.40 20.48 4.24
CA GLU A 86 -6.99 20.51 5.64
C GLU A 86 -5.64 19.82 5.90
N ALA A 87 -5.19 18.95 4.99
CA ALA A 87 -3.90 18.26 5.12
C ALA A 87 -2.80 18.90 4.28
N LEU A 88 -3.15 19.80 3.35
CA LEU A 88 -2.17 20.50 2.52
C LEU A 88 -1.27 21.37 3.42
N GLY A 89 0.04 21.32 3.16
CA GLY A 89 1.02 22.08 3.92
C GLY A 89 1.45 21.41 5.23
N ILE A 90 0.82 20.30 5.62
CA ILE A 90 1.12 19.55 6.86
C ILE A 90 1.58 18.14 6.54
N ALA A 91 0.71 17.35 5.90
CA ALA A 91 1.04 15.98 5.52
C ALA A 91 2.11 15.96 4.41
N LEU A 92 2.83 14.84 4.28
CA LEU A 92 3.90 14.65 3.30
C LEU A 92 4.95 15.77 3.40
N LYS A 93 5.31 16.14 4.64
CA LYS A 93 6.30 17.18 4.96
C LYS A 93 5.91 18.57 4.43
N GLY A 94 4.63 18.79 4.11
CA GLY A 94 4.14 20.06 3.59
C GLY A 94 4.61 20.41 2.18
N LYS A 95 5.25 19.47 1.47
CA LYS A 95 5.90 19.73 0.17
C LYS A 95 5.09 19.28 -1.03
N TYR A 96 4.09 18.41 -0.81
CA TYR A 96 3.40 17.74 -1.91
C TYR A 96 1.89 17.98 -1.82
N ARG A 97 1.24 18.00 -2.98
CA ARG A 97 -0.21 18.10 -3.08
C ARG A 97 -0.91 16.74 -2.92
N GLY A 98 -0.14 15.66 -2.97
CA GLY A 98 -0.61 14.30 -2.90
C GLY A 98 0.47 13.34 -3.38
N GLN A 99 0.06 12.19 -3.86
CA GLN A 99 0.98 11.19 -4.38
C GLN A 99 0.61 10.78 -5.79
N ARG A 100 1.62 10.42 -6.60
CA ARG A 100 1.42 9.60 -7.78
C ARG A 100 2.10 8.27 -7.53
N GLN A 101 1.41 7.19 -7.87
CA GLN A 101 1.78 5.85 -7.43
C GLN A 101 1.90 4.88 -8.59
N ARG A 102 2.97 4.08 -8.57
CA ARG A 102 3.11 2.90 -9.43
C ARG A 102 2.69 1.71 -8.58
N TRP A 103 1.75 0.89 -9.09
CA TRP A 103 1.21 -0.23 -8.34
C TRP A 103 1.62 -1.57 -8.92
N PHE A 104 1.97 -2.50 -8.02
CA PHE A 104 2.44 -3.85 -8.37
C PHE A 104 1.64 -4.88 -7.58
N ALA A 105 1.21 -5.95 -8.28
CA ALA A 105 0.55 -7.08 -7.65
C ALA A 105 1.55 -8.22 -7.48
N PHE A 106 1.62 -8.75 -6.26
CA PHE A 106 2.49 -9.88 -5.92
C PHE A 106 1.67 -11.04 -5.39
N ARG A 107 2.15 -12.25 -5.64
CA ARG A 107 1.65 -13.46 -5.00
C ARG A 107 2.50 -13.75 -3.78
N PHE A 108 1.88 -13.89 -2.61
CA PHE A 108 2.56 -14.27 -1.39
C PHE A 108 2.87 -15.78 -1.44
N THR A 109 4.14 -16.14 -1.27
CA THR A 109 4.61 -17.53 -1.35
C THR A 109 5.06 -18.07 0.01
N GLY A 110 4.95 -17.26 1.06
CA GLY A 110 5.34 -17.65 2.43
C GLY A 110 4.15 -18.03 3.29
N GLU A 111 4.43 -18.19 4.58
CA GLU A 111 3.43 -18.44 5.61
C GLU A 111 3.02 -17.12 6.26
N ASP A 112 1.79 -17.04 6.81
CA ASP A 112 1.32 -15.84 7.49
C ASP A 112 2.22 -15.40 8.65
N SER A 113 2.94 -16.33 9.28
CA SER A 113 3.89 -16.01 10.34
C SER A 113 5.07 -15.15 9.88
N GLU A 114 5.33 -15.07 8.58
CA GLU A 114 6.34 -14.16 8.02
C GLU A 114 5.90 -12.69 8.13
N ILE A 115 4.60 -12.44 8.17
CA ILE A 115 4.04 -11.09 8.23
C ILE A 115 4.15 -10.57 9.65
N ARG A 116 4.97 -9.53 9.84
CA ARG A 116 5.24 -8.95 11.16
C ARG A 116 5.15 -7.44 11.09
N VAL A 117 3.94 -6.92 11.32
CA VAL A 117 3.69 -5.47 11.27
C VAL A 117 4.12 -4.76 12.56
N GLU A 118 4.20 -5.50 13.69
CA GLU A 118 4.62 -4.96 14.99
C GLU A 118 6.14 -4.75 15.08
N ALA A 119 6.92 -5.47 14.26
CA ALA A 119 8.37 -5.37 14.19
C ALA A 119 8.82 -5.49 12.73
N PRO A 120 8.40 -4.55 11.85
CA PRO A 120 8.62 -4.70 10.42
C PRO A 120 10.09 -4.55 10.04
N GLY A 121 10.43 -5.06 8.86
CA GLY A 121 11.81 -5.06 8.39
C GLY A 121 12.70 -5.92 9.30
N ASP A 122 12.17 -7.04 9.82
CA ASP A 122 12.85 -7.91 10.79
C ASP A 122 13.30 -7.14 12.04
N GLY A 123 12.48 -6.18 12.48
CA GLY A 123 12.74 -5.37 13.66
C GLY A 123 13.56 -4.13 13.43
N ALA A 124 13.96 -3.84 12.20
CA ALA A 124 14.82 -2.69 11.88
C ALA A 124 14.06 -1.40 11.60
N MET A 125 12.75 -1.48 11.37
CA MET A 125 11.94 -0.33 10.96
C MET A 125 10.86 0.00 12.00
N PRO A 126 10.45 1.29 12.07
CA PRO A 126 9.32 1.65 12.92
C PRO A 126 8.02 1.07 12.35
N ALA A 127 7.10 0.69 13.24
CA ALA A 127 5.82 0.14 12.81
C ALA A 127 4.94 1.22 12.15
N GLU A 128 4.37 0.88 11.00
CA GLU A 128 3.38 1.71 10.28
C GLU A 128 1.95 1.25 10.59
N PHE A 129 1.79 -0.05 10.87
CA PHE A 129 0.50 -0.67 11.11
C PHE A 129 0.45 -1.29 12.51
N ASP A 130 -0.74 -1.28 13.13
CA ASP A 130 -0.96 -1.94 14.41
C ASP A 130 -1.81 -3.21 14.29
N ALA A 131 -2.29 -3.53 13.08
CA ALA A 131 -3.02 -4.75 12.77
C ALA A 131 -2.97 -5.00 11.27
N TRP A 132 -3.26 -6.23 10.86
CA TRP A 132 -3.38 -6.56 9.45
C TRP A 132 -4.39 -7.69 9.25
N ARG A 133 -4.88 -7.83 8.00
CA ARG A 133 -5.73 -8.97 7.63
C ARG A 133 -5.70 -9.16 6.12
N TRP A 134 -6.18 -10.32 5.68
CA TRP A 134 -6.48 -10.57 4.27
C TRP A 134 -7.92 -10.12 3.99
N GLU A 135 -8.13 -9.44 2.85
CA GLU A 135 -9.42 -8.87 2.50
C GLU A 135 -9.72 -9.08 1.02
N ALA A 136 -11.00 -9.09 0.66
CA ALA A 136 -11.41 -9.13 -0.74
C ALA A 136 -11.01 -7.83 -1.44
N LEU A 137 -10.40 -7.93 -2.62
CA LEU A 137 -9.91 -6.77 -3.37
C LEU A 137 -11.01 -5.72 -3.60
N GLU A 138 -12.20 -6.14 -3.97
CA GLU A 138 -13.31 -5.25 -4.30
C GLU A 138 -13.85 -4.48 -3.10
N ARG A 139 -13.51 -4.86 -1.88
CA ARG A 139 -13.92 -4.14 -0.69
C ARG A 139 -13.01 -2.98 -0.32
N LEU A 140 -11.82 -2.92 -0.88
CA LEU A 140 -10.82 -1.93 -0.48
C LEU A 140 -11.26 -0.48 -0.66
N PRO A 141 -11.96 -0.10 -1.74
CA PRO A 141 -12.42 1.29 -1.87
C PRO A 141 -13.35 1.76 -0.76
N GLU A 142 -14.05 0.82 -0.09
CA GLU A 142 -14.92 1.14 1.05
C GLU A 142 -14.14 1.30 2.35
N LEU A 143 -12.95 0.67 2.44
CA LEU A 143 -12.14 0.62 3.66
C LEU A 143 -11.07 1.69 3.72
N ILE A 144 -10.74 2.31 2.59
CA ILE A 144 -9.74 3.37 2.51
C ILE A 144 -10.39 4.73 2.82
N VAL A 145 -9.59 5.66 3.31
CA VAL A 145 -10.04 7.04 3.53
C VAL A 145 -10.62 7.64 2.23
N PRO A 146 -11.71 8.44 2.34
CA PRO A 146 -12.42 8.93 1.15
C PRO A 146 -11.56 9.62 0.10
N PHE A 147 -10.56 10.40 0.48
CA PHE A 147 -9.75 11.13 -0.50
C PHE A 147 -8.82 10.23 -1.32
N LYS A 148 -8.63 8.96 -0.92
CA LYS A 148 -7.87 7.96 -1.67
C LYS A 148 -8.77 6.96 -2.42
N ARG A 149 -10.09 7.07 -2.27
CA ARG A 149 -11.03 6.08 -2.83
C ARG A 149 -10.94 5.95 -4.34
N LYS A 150 -10.85 7.08 -5.06
CA LYS A 150 -10.73 7.05 -6.53
C LYS A 150 -9.48 6.30 -6.97
N ALA A 151 -8.34 6.55 -6.31
CA ALA A 151 -7.10 5.83 -6.61
C ALA A 151 -7.26 4.32 -6.39
N TYR A 152 -7.90 3.92 -5.29
CA TYR A 152 -8.14 2.50 -5.01
C TYR A 152 -9.10 1.85 -5.99
N LEU A 153 -10.10 2.59 -6.49
CA LEU A 153 -10.96 2.07 -7.58
C LEU A 153 -10.14 1.77 -8.82
N GLU A 154 -9.16 2.60 -9.16
CA GLU A 154 -8.27 2.36 -10.29
C GLU A 154 -7.37 1.14 -10.06
N VAL A 155 -6.85 0.96 -8.84
CA VAL A 155 -6.05 -0.22 -8.49
C VAL A 155 -6.89 -1.50 -8.60
N VAL A 156 -8.11 -1.48 -8.06
CA VAL A 156 -9.02 -2.63 -8.14
C VAL A 156 -9.31 -2.99 -9.59
N ALA A 157 -9.58 -1.99 -10.44
CA ALA A 157 -9.81 -2.22 -11.86
C ALA A 157 -8.59 -2.84 -12.55
N ALA A 158 -7.38 -2.33 -12.23
CA ALA A 158 -6.14 -2.82 -12.82
C ALA A 158 -5.83 -4.27 -12.45
N PHE A 159 -6.18 -4.68 -11.22
CA PHE A 159 -5.86 -6.00 -10.70
C PHE A 159 -7.05 -6.95 -10.60
N ARG A 160 -8.17 -6.62 -11.27
CA ARG A 160 -9.42 -7.40 -11.22
C ARG A 160 -9.21 -8.89 -11.45
N ASP A 161 -8.34 -9.27 -12.37
CA ASP A 161 -8.10 -10.66 -12.75
C ASP A 161 -7.05 -11.37 -11.90
N VAL A 162 -6.31 -10.65 -11.07
CA VAL A 162 -5.22 -11.22 -10.27
C VAL A 162 -5.71 -12.28 -9.28
N PRO A 163 -6.80 -12.09 -8.54
CA PRO A 163 -7.29 -13.15 -7.63
C PRO A 163 -7.49 -14.49 -8.31
N GLY A 164 -8.04 -14.50 -9.53
CA GLY A 164 -8.21 -15.73 -10.30
C GLY A 164 -6.90 -16.36 -10.72
N VAL A 165 -5.89 -15.54 -11.06
CA VAL A 165 -4.55 -16.02 -11.44
C VAL A 165 -3.86 -16.70 -10.27
N VAL A 166 -3.84 -16.07 -9.08
CA VAL A 166 -3.16 -16.64 -7.92
C VAL A 166 -3.81 -17.90 -7.41
N ARG A 167 -5.14 -18.01 -7.50
CA ARG A 167 -5.87 -19.21 -7.07
C ARG A 167 -5.58 -20.45 -7.94
N LYS A 168 -5.13 -20.26 -9.18
CA LYS A 168 -4.83 -21.35 -10.12
C LYS A 168 -3.43 -21.93 -9.98
N ARG A 169 -2.55 -21.33 -9.19
CA ARG A 169 -1.16 -21.76 -9.04
C ARG A 169 -0.95 -22.76 -7.92
#